data_9734350d118dea9b046c39bc134aa7bc
#
_entry.id   9734350d118dea9b046c39bc134aa7bc
#
_cell.length_a   1.000
_cell.length_b   1.000
_cell.length_c   1.000
_cell.angle_alpha   90.00
_cell.angle_beta   90.00
_cell.angle_gamma   90.00
#
_symmetry.space_group_name_H-M   'P 1'
#
loop_
_entity.id
_entity.type
_entity.pdbx_description
1 polymer ?
#
loop_
_entity_poly.entity_id
_entity_poly.type
_entity_poly.pdbx_seq_one_letter_code
_entity_poly.pdbx_strand_id
1 'polypeptide(L)'
;MCVKNDYDILLVVILFWAIFKQNGTALTTYAEQYTNRNIPESMAPVANKLGFAETQKYAKDSVWAKDAQFRKLKHNQSPYKIWDYPDYFKNDANTSDYPMGASLQLWNTEIFQSINPFFVVLFTPLIIVFFNWLRKKGKEPTSATKIAYGLFISALSTLVMVFAVYYSSNGHVKSDAVWLITSYAVITIGELCLSPMGLSMVSKLAPLKYAALMMGGWQLATSIGNKLSGVLAKNWDVFTNKALYFWLNFGLLMLAFFILIVLLKKLNRAFTTD
;
A
#
# COMPACT_ATOMS: atom_id res chain seq x y z
N MET A 1 -15.99 -8.74 -30.95
CA MET A 1 -15.31 -7.45 -30.70
C MET A 1 -15.08 -7.14 -29.21
N CYS A 2 -15.77 -7.84 -28.29
CA CYS A 2 -15.58 -7.70 -26.81
C CYS A 2 -14.20 -8.13 -26.29
N VAL A 3 -13.62 -9.21 -26.78
CA VAL A 3 -12.44 -9.85 -26.19
C VAL A 3 -11.18 -8.96 -26.12
N LYS A 4 -11.02 -8.01 -27.03
CA LYS A 4 -9.81 -7.17 -27.07
C LYS A 4 -9.77 -6.12 -25.95
N ASN A 5 -10.93 -5.65 -25.49
CA ASN A 5 -11.00 -4.63 -24.43
C ASN A 5 -10.85 -5.23 -23.02
N ASP A 6 -11.09 -6.53 -22.89
CA ASP A 6 -11.03 -7.22 -21.58
C ASP A 6 -9.58 -7.40 -21.10
N TYR A 7 -8.61 -7.59 -22.03
CA TYR A 7 -7.19 -7.68 -21.69
C TYR A 7 -6.64 -6.36 -21.14
N ASP A 8 -7.10 -5.23 -21.69
CA ASP A 8 -6.65 -3.90 -21.23
C ASP A 8 -7.11 -3.63 -19.78
N ILE A 9 -8.31 -4.08 -19.43
CA ILE A 9 -8.82 -3.98 -18.04
C ILE A 9 -8.02 -4.87 -17.11
N LEU A 10 -7.72 -6.09 -17.52
CA LEU A 10 -6.91 -7.02 -16.71
C LEU A 10 -5.51 -6.47 -16.47
N LEU A 11 -4.89 -5.81 -17.46
CA LEU A 11 -3.60 -5.14 -17.30
C LEU A 11 -3.67 -4.02 -16.24
N VAL A 12 -4.70 -3.17 -16.29
CA VAL A 12 -4.92 -2.11 -15.29
C VAL A 12 -5.08 -2.70 -13.90
N VAL A 13 -5.81 -3.81 -13.77
CA VAL A 13 -6.01 -4.53 -12.50
C VAL A 13 -4.69 -5.11 -11.97
N ILE A 14 -3.87 -5.68 -12.85
CA ILE A 14 -2.54 -6.20 -12.47
C ILE A 14 -1.68 -5.06 -11.89
N LEU A 15 -1.62 -3.91 -12.56
CA LEU A 15 -0.84 -2.76 -12.09
C LEU A 15 -1.35 -2.23 -10.75
N PHE A 16 -2.68 -2.13 -10.59
CA PHE A 16 -3.27 -1.73 -9.32
C PHE A 16 -2.86 -2.66 -8.17
N TRP A 17 -3.08 -3.98 -8.33
CA TRP A 17 -2.76 -4.95 -7.28
C TRP A 17 -1.26 -5.03 -6.99
N ALA A 18 -0.42 -4.83 -8.01
CA ALA A 18 1.03 -4.80 -7.82
C ALA A 18 1.47 -3.69 -6.85
N ILE A 19 0.78 -2.56 -6.86
CA ILE A 19 1.10 -1.44 -5.97
C ILE A 19 0.32 -1.54 -4.66
N PHE A 20 -0.96 -1.89 -4.71
CA PHE A 20 -1.79 -2.07 -3.51
C PHE A 20 -1.18 -3.07 -2.52
N LYS A 21 -0.72 -4.22 -3.01
CA LYS A 21 -0.14 -5.28 -2.18
C LYS A 21 1.22 -4.95 -1.55
N GLN A 22 1.77 -3.79 -1.86
CA GLN A 22 2.95 -3.27 -1.14
C GLN A 22 2.64 -2.88 0.31
N ASN A 23 1.37 -2.82 0.69
CA ASN A 23 0.95 -2.67 2.09
C ASN A 23 1.61 -3.72 3.00
N GLY A 24 1.72 -4.97 2.55
CA GLY A 24 2.36 -6.07 3.28
C GLY A 24 3.86 -6.20 3.06
N THR A 25 4.50 -5.28 2.33
CA THR A 25 5.92 -5.35 1.99
C THR A 25 6.61 -4.00 2.25
N ALA A 26 6.66 -3.12 1.27
CA ALA A 26 7.40 -1.86 1.36
C ALA A 26 6.85 -0.91 2.44
N LEU A 27 5.53 -0.81 2.62
CA LEU A 27 4.95 0.02 3.68
C LEU A 27 5.21 -0.55 5.07
N THR A 28 5.20 -1.88 5.22
CA THR A 28 5.58 -2.53 6.49
C THR A 28 7.05 -2.28 6.81
N THR A 29 7.94 -2.38 5.81
CA THR A 29 9.35 -2.05 5.98
C THR A 29 9.55 -0.57 6.33
N TYR A 30 8.77 0.32 5.71
CA TYR A 30 8.78 1.74 6.07
C TYR A 30 8.30 1.96 7.52
N ALA A 31 7.25 1.26 7.95
CA ALA A 31 6.76 1.31 9.33
C ALA A 31 7.85 0.85 10.31
N GLU A 32 8.57 -0.22 10.00
CA GLU A 32 9.62 -0.78 10.85
C GLU A 32 10.81 0.16 11.01
N GLN A 33 11.29 0.72 9.91
CA GLN A 33 12.60 1.38 9.84
C GLN A 33 12.52 2.90 9.94
N TYR A 34 11.46 3.51 9.42
CA TYR A 34 11.38 4.96 9.21
C TYR A 34 10.28 5.65 10.03
N THR A 35 9.40 4.90 10.71
CA THR A 35 8.26 5.48 11.43
C THR A 35 8.50 5.50 12.92
N ASN A 36 8.13 6.61 13.57
CA ASN A 36 8.05 6.69 15.03
C ASN A 36 6.89 5.84 15.51
N ARG A 37 7.20 4.75 16.23
CA ARG A 37 6.25 3.78 16.76
C ARG A 37 6.16 3.81 18.28
N ASN A 38 6.67 4.86 18.92
CA ASN A 38 6.63 4.96 20.38
C ASN A 38 5.19 4.93 20.90
N ILE A 39 4.95 4.08 21.90
CA ILE A 39 3.66 3.98 22.59
C ILE A 39 3.67 5.00 23.72
N PRO A 40 2.67 5.90 23.80
CA PRO A 40 2.51 6.76 24.96
C PRO A 40 2.35 5.91 26.25
N GLU A 41 2.95 6.33 27.35
CA GLU A 41 2.90 5.60 28.62
C GLU A 41 1.47 5.27 29.08
N SER A 42 0.51 6.16 28.80
CA SER A 42 -0.90 5.95 29.11
C SER A 42 -1.54 4.77 28.36
N MET A 43 -1.04 4.43 27.18
CA MET A 43 -1.55 3.36 26.33
C MET A 43 -0.75 2.06 26.44
N ALA A 44 0.45 2.09 27.01
CA ALA A 44 1.32 0.93 27.12
C ALA A 44 0.67 -0.30 27.82
N PRO A 45 -0.08 -0.16 28.92
CA PRO A 45 -0.72 -1.31 29.56
C PRO A 45 -1.76 -2.00 28.66
N VAL A 46 -2.53 -1.22 27.93
CA VAL A 46 -3.56 -1.73 27.01
C VAL A 46 -2.90 -2.39 25.79
N ALA A 47 -1.89 -1.76 25.22
CA ALA A 47 -1.15 -2.29 24.08
C ALA A 47 -0.46 -3.61 24.41
N ASN A 48 0.17 -3.72 25.58
CA ASN A 48 0.78 -4.96 26.06
C ASN A 48 -0.25 -6.08 26.28
N LYS A 49 -1.40 -5.77 26.90
CA LYS A 49 -2.46 -6.75 27.14
C LYS A 49 -3.06 -7.31 25.84
N LEU A 50 -3.14 -6.49 24.81
CA LEU A 50 -3.67 -6.87 23.49
C LEU A 50 -2.60 -7.51 22.57
N GLY A 51 -1.33 -7.57 23.00
CA GLY A 51 -0.24 -8.08 22.17
C GLY A 51 0.17 -7.12 21.03
N PHE A 52 -0.15 -5.84 21.16
CA PHE A 52 0.14 -4.82 20.15
C PHE A 52 1.46 -4.10 20.40
N ALA A 53 2.09 -4.34 21.54
CA ALA A 53 3.35 -3.74 21.91
C ALA A 53 4.53 -4.69 21.66
N GLU A 54 5.62 -4.10 21.20
CA GLU A 54 6.92 -4.71 21.04
C GLU A 54 7.91 -3.94 21.92
N THR A 55 8.71 -4.66 22.71
CA THR A 55 9.75 -4.05 23.53
C THR A 55 11.08 -4.13 22.82
N GLN A 56 11.68 -2.99 22.50
CA GLN A 56 13.03 -2.91 21.98
C GLN A 56 13.97 -2.22 22.95
N LYS A 57 15.15 -2.82 23.17
CA LYS A 57 16.19 -2.25 24.03
C LYS A 57 17.19 -1.47 23.20
N TYR A 58 17.54 -0.27 23.66
CA TYR A 58 18.67 0.49 23.13
C TYR A 58 19.98 -0.09 23.66
N ALA A 59 20.36 -1.23 23.11
CA ALA A 59 21.59 -1.94 23.41
C ALA A 59 22.09 -2.65 22.17
N LYS A 60 23.40 -2.86 22.08
CA LYS A 60 23.95 -3.68 20.98
C LYS A 60 23.49 -5.11 21.15
N ASP A 61 23.13 -5.74 20.05
CA ASP A 61 22.71 -7.13 19.95
C ASP A 61 23.20 -7.76 18.64
N SER A 62 23.04 -9.05 18.49
CA SER A 62 23.37 -9.78 17.26
C SER A 62 22.31 -9.52 16.18
N VAL A 63 22.50 -8.45 15.41
CA VAL A 63 21.61 -8.02 14.33
C VAL A 63 22.19 -8.34 12.97
N TRP A 64 21.34 -8.41 11.94
CA TRP A 64 21.82 -8.56 10.58
C TRP A 64 22.62 -7.34 10.16
N ALA A 65 23.82 -7.57 9.60
CA ALA A 65 24.62 -6.49 9.03
C ALA A 65 23.85 -5.85 7.87
N LYS A 66 23.61 -4.54 7.97
CA LYS A 66 22.88 -3.75 6.97
C LYS A 66 23.65 -2.47 6.69
N ASP A 67 23.54 -1.98 5.45
CA ASP A 67 24.05 -0.65 5.10
C ASP A 67 23.12 0.47 5.56
N ALA A 68 23.47 1.73 5.25
CA ALA A 68 22.67 2.91 5.59
C ALA A 68 21.28 2.92 4.93
N GLN A 69 21.05 2.10 3.91
CA GLN A 69 19.76 1.91 3.23
C GLN A 69 19.02 0.66 3.71
N PHE A 70 19.44 0.06 4.82
CA PHE A 70 18.90 -1.17 5.41
C PHE A 70 19.01 -2.43 4.54
N ARG A 71 19.90 -2.44 3.52
CA ARG A 71 20.17 -3.63 2.71
C ARG A 71 21.06 -4.57 3.50
N LYS A 72 20.71 -5.86 3.51
CA LYS A 72 21.55 -6.89 4.15
C LYS A 72 22.89 -7.02 3.44
N LEU A 73 23.96 -6.77 4.17
CA LEU A 73 25.32 -7.03 3.69
C LEU A 73 25.58 -8.53 3.63
N LYS A 74 26.32 -8.93 2.61
CA LYS A 74 26.66 -10.35 2.37
C LYS A 74 28.17 -10.54 2.44
N HIS A 75 28.59 -11.59 3.13
CA HIS A 75 29.94 -12.11 3.07
C HIS A 75 29.87 -13.52 2.46
N ASN A 76 30.66 -13.82 1.42
CA ASN A 76 30.59 -15.07 0.66
C ASN A 76 29.14 -15.44 0.24
N GLN A 77 28.40 -14.47 -0.33
CA GLN A 77 27.01 -14.60 -0.81
C GLN A 77 25.94 -14.85 0.28
N SER A 78 26.34 -15.00 1.54
CA SER A 78 25.41 -15.22 2.66
C SER A 78 25.31 -13.98 3.55
N PRO A 79 24.09 -13.60 4.00
CA PRO A 79 23.94 -12.54 4.98
C PRO A 79 24.65 -12.93 6.28
N TYR A 80 25.28 -11.96 6.93
CA TYR A 80 25.97 -12.19 8.21
C TYR A 80 25.44 -11.26 9.30
N LYS A 81 25.63 -11.64 10.56
CA LYS A 81 25.25 -10.85 11.73
C LYS A 81 26.45 -10.09 12.29
N ILE A 82 26.19 -8.92 12.82
CA ILE A 82 27.16 -8.09 13.53
C ILE A 82 26.60 -7.72 14.89
N TRP A 83 27.46 -7.29 15.78
CA TRP A 83 27.10 -6.75 17.08
C TRP A 83 26.83 -5.26 16.95
N ASP A 84 25.57 -4.88 16.79
CA ASP A 84 25.12 -3.51 16.50
C ASP A 84 23.75 -3.22 17.10
N TYR A 85 23.31 -1.96 17.03
CA TYR A 85 21.98 -1.57 17.50
C TYR A 85 20.87 -2.13 16.60
N PRO A 86 19.68 -2.42 17.14
CA PRO A 86 18.51 -2.78 16.35
C PRO A 86 18.18 -1.73 15.28
N ASP A 87 17.58 -2.18 14.17
CA ASP A 87 17.29 -1.33 13.00
C ASP A 87 16.42 -0.11 13.33
N TYR A 88 15.57 -0.21 14.34
CA TYR A 88 14.75 0.91 14.80
C TYR A 88 15.60 2.13 15.21
N PHE A 89 16.78 1.92 15.75
CA PHE A 89 17.67 2.99 16.20
C PHE A 89 18.65 3.45 15.12
N LYS A 90 18.74 2.74 14.00
CA LYS A 90 19.61 3.16 12.88
C LYS A 90 19.04 4.39 12.20
N ASN A 91 19.93 5.31 11.82
CA ASN A 91 19.61 6.56 11.12
C ASN A 91 18.66 7.52 11.88
N ASP A 92 18.41 7.29 13.16
CA ASP A 92 17.67 8.25 13.98
C ASP A 92 18.65 9.31 14.51
N ALA A 93 18.43 10.57 14.14
CA ALA A 93 19.26 11.69 14.61
C ALA A 93 19.17 11.86 16.15
N ASN A 94 18.10 11.36 16.75
CA ASN A 94 17.82 11.50 18.18
C ASN A 94 18.26 10.28 19.01
N THR A 95 19.08 9.39 18.47
CA THR A 95 19.58 8.22 19.23
C THR A 95 20.42 8.58 20.44
N SER A 96 21.03 9.79 20.45
CA SER A 96 21.76 10.31 21.62
C SER A 96 20.88 10.54 22.86
N ASP A 97 19.55 10.67 22.66
CA ASP A 97 18.61 10.99 23.73
C ASP A 97 18.20 9.75 24.53
N TYR A 98 18.55 8.53 24.04
CA TYR A 98 18.24 7.29 24.73
C TYR A 98 19.40 6.87 25.63
N PRO A 99 19.18 6.72 26.94
CA PRO A 99 20.18 6.14 27.83
C PRO A 99 20.45 4.68 27.46
N MET A 100 21.72 4.26 27.53
CA MET A 100 22.12 2.88 27.26
C MET A 100 21.30 1.89 28.10
N GLY A 101 20.73 0.89 27.45
CA GLY A 101 19.87 -0.11 28.10
C GLY A 101 18.41 0.31 28.27
N ALA A 102 18.02 1.51 27.83
CA ALA A 102 16.62 1.92 27.84
C ALA A 102 15.76 0.96 27.04
N SER A 103 14.60 0.61 27.58
CA SER A 103 13.60 -0.22 26.91
C SER A 103 12.48 0.67 26.38
N LEU A 104 12.29 0.69 25.07
CA LEU A 104 11.19 1.40 24.42
C LEU A 104 10.04 0.44 24.18
N GLN A 105 8.83 0.91 24.46
CA GLN A 105 7.59 0.24 24.08
C GLN A 105 7.16 0.79 22.72
N LEU A 106 7.16 -0.06 21.70
CA LEU A 106 6.84 0.31 20.32
C LEU A 106 5.56 -0.40 19.89
N TRP A 107 4.76 0.26 19.06
CA TRP A 107 3.70 -0.42 18.34
C TRP A 107 4.29 -1.49 17.40
N ASN A 108 3.73 -2.70 17.42
CA ASN A 108 4.12 -3.75 16.51
C ASN A 108 3.86 -3.31 15.06
N THR A 109 4.82 -3.56 14.16
CA THR A 109 4.70 -3.21 12.72
C THR A 109 3.52 -3.87 12.04
N GLU A 110 3.11 -5.05 12.49
CA GLU A 110 1.96 -5.78 11.93
C GLU A 110 0.62 -5.06 12.13
N ILE A 111 0.51 -4.20 13.15
CA ILE A 111 -0.68 -3.39 13.38
C ILE A 111 -0.97 -2.48 12.18
N PHE A 112 0.07 -1.94 11.55
CA PHE A 112 -0.10 -1.07 10.39
C PHE A 112 -0.76 -1.81 9.22
N GLN A 113 -0.55 -3.11 9.07
CA GLN A 113 -1.26 -3.91 8.06
C GLN A 113 -2.75 -4.06 8.38
N SER A 114 -3.12 -4.07 9.67
CA SER A 114 -4.51 -4.15 10.12
C SER A 114 -5.30 -2.85 9.93
N ILE A 115 -4.62 -1.73 9.67
CA ILE A 115 -5.25 -0.42 9.40
C ILE A 115 -6.08 -0.46 8.12
N ASN A 116 -5.62 -1.17 7.07
CA ASN A 116 -6.37 -1.26 5.82
C ASN A 116 -7.72 -1.98 6.02
N PRO A 117 -7.82 -3.21 6.59
CA PRO A 117 -9.10 -3.84 6.91
C PRO A 117 -9.99 -2.99 7.81
N PHE A 118 -9.43 -2.28 8.77
CA PHE A 118 -10.18 -1.35 9.62
C PHE A 118 -10.85 -0.25 8.79
N PHE A 119 -10.10 0.41 7.90
CA PHE A 119 -10.66 1.43 7.01
C PHE A 119 -11.64 0.85 5.98
N VAL A 120 -11.47 -0.40 5.53
CA VAL A 120 -12.46 -1.07 4.68
C VAL A 120 -13.81 -1.12 5.39
N VAL A 121 -13.85 -1.56 6.65
CA VAL A 121 -15.09 -1.63 7.44
C VAL A 121 -15.69 -0.23 7.66
N LEU A 122 -14.85 0.76 7.98
CA LEU A 122 -15.27 2.12 8.28
C LEU A 122 -15.79 2.86 7.03
N PHE A 123 -15.08 2.75 5.91
CA PHE A 123 -15.38 3.54 4.69
C PHE A 123 -16.41 2.88 3.78
N THR A 124 -16.61 1.57 3.85
CA THR A 124 -17.59 0.87 3.01
C THR A 124 -18.99 1.50 3.10
N PRO A 125 -19.59 1.70 4.30
CA PRO A 125 -20.91 2.32 4.38
C PRO A 125 -20.91 3.76 3.86
N LEU A 126 -19.84 4.53 4.08
CA LEU A 126 -19.73 5.91 3.59
C LEU A 126 -19.69 5.97 2.06
N ILE A 127 -18.93 5.10 1.42
CA ILE A 127 -18.83 4.99 -0.04
C ILE A 127 -20.16 4.55 -0.65
N ILE A 128 -20.86 3.61 -0.02
CA ILE A 128 -22.20 3.17 -0.47
C ILE A 128 -23.19 4.32 -0.38
N VAL A 129 -23.24 5.05 0.74
CA VAL A 129 -24.12 6.21 0.92
C VAL A 129 -23.80 7.29 -0.10
N PHE A 130 -22.53 7.57 -0.34
CA PHE A 130 -22.07 8.57 -1.30
C PHE A 130 -22.54 8.23 -2.74
N PHE A 131 -22.31 7.00 -3.21
CA PHE A 131 -22.75 6.61 -4.55
C PHE A 131 -24.28 6.52 -4.68
N ASN A 132 -24.99 6.10 -3.64
CA ASN A 132 -26.45 6.13 -3.62
C ASN A 132 -27.01 7.55 -3.68
N TRP A 133 -26.36 8.50 -3.02
CA TRP A 133 -26.71 9.92 -3.12
C TRP A 133 -26.50 10.48 -4.53
N LEU A 134 -25.37 10.13 -5.18
CA LEU A 134 -25.11 10.49 -6.59
C LEU A 134 -26.16 9.86 -7.52
N ARG A 135 -26.54 8.59 -7.28
CA ARG A 135 -27.60 7.89 -8.04
C ARG A 135 -28.94 8.61 -7.94
N LYS A 136 -29.34 8.99 -6.74
CA LYS A 136 -30.59 9.76 -6.52
C LYS A 136 -30.60 11.11 -7.28
N LYS A 137 -29.42 11.70 -7.50
CA LYS A 137 -29.25 12.93 -8.29
C LYS A 137 -29.10 12.70 -9.81
N GLY A 138 -29.19 11.47 -10.28
CA GLY A 138 -28.95 11.13 -11.70
C GLY A 138 -27.51 11.38 -12.18
N LYS A 139 -26.55 11.50 -11.24
CA LYS A 139 -25.12 11.78 -11.53
C LYS A 139 -24.19 10.63 -11.16
N GLU A 140 -24.72 9.42 -11.05
CA GLU A 140 -23.88 8.27 -10.71
C GLU A 140 -22.90 7.97 -11.84
N PRO A 141 -21.57 7.92 -11.55
CA PRO A 141 -20.58 7.57 -12.55
C PRO A 141 -20.69 6.09 -12.95
N THR A 142 -20.33 5.78 -14.19
CA THR A 142 -20.29 4.39 -14.67
C THR A 142 -19.28 3.56 -13.87
N SER A 143 -19.40 2.23 -13.89
CA SER A 143 -18.46 1.33 -13.19
C SER A 143 -17.02 1.57 -13.63
N ALA A 144 -16.78 1.77 -14.94
CA ALA A 144 -15.45 2.08 -15.46
C ALA A 144 -14.91 3.43 -14.95
N THR A 145 -15.77 4.45 -14.81
CA THR A 145 -15.39 5.75 -14.23
C THR A 145 -15.06 5.64 -12.74
N LYS A 146 -15.80 4.80 -11.99
CA LYS A 146 -15.49 4.54 -10.55
C LYS A 146 -14.12 3.87 -10.40
N ILE A 147 -13.77 2.94 -11.29
CA ILE A 147 -12.44 2.32 -11.31
C ILE A 147 -11.35 3.37 -11.59
N ALA A 148 -11.59 4.31 -12.55
CA ALA A 148 -10.64 5.39 -12.80
C ALA A 148 -10.43 6.28 -11.55
N TYR A 149 -11.51 6.64 -10.84
CA TYR A 149 -11.38 7.36 -9.57
C TYR A 149 -10.58 6.55 -8.55
N GLY A 150 -10.82 5.24 -8.46
CA GLY A 150 -10.07 4.35 -7.58
C GLY A 150 -8.56 4.39 -7.85
N LEU A 151 -8.15 4.31 -9.12
CA LEU A 151 -6.74 4.39 -9.54
C LEU A 151 -6.12 5.75 -9.20
N PHE A 152 -6.83 6.84 -9.49
CA PHE A 152 -6.34 8.18 -9.18
C PHE A 152 -6.17 8.40 -7.69
N ILE A 153 -7.17 8.02 -6.87
CA ILE A 153 -7.10 8.14 -5.41
C ILE A 153 -5.96 7.27 -4.87
N SER A 154 -5.78 6.06 -5.40
CA SER A 154 -4.66 5.19 -5.01
C SER A 154 -3.31 5.79 -5.38
N ALA A 155 -3.20 6.52 -6.51
CA ALA A 155 -1.99 7.26 -6.83
C ALA A 155 -1.71 8.37 -5.80
N LEU A 156 -2.74 9.09 -5.34
CA LEU A 156 -2.57 10.10 -4.29
C LEU A 156 -2.04 9.52 -2.98
N SER A 157 -2.38 8.26 -2.64
CA SER A 157 -1.84 7.61 -1.43
C SER A 157 -0.32 7.46 -1.48
N THR A 158 0.24 7.19 -2.67
CA THR A 158 1.70 7.10 -2.84
C THR A 158 2.37 8.46 -2.72
N LEU A 159 1.71 9.56 -3.12
CA LEU A 159 2.21 10.92 -2.88
C LEU A 159 2.27 11.26 -1.39
N VAL A 160 1.31 10.80 -0.60
CA VAL A 160 1.38 10.96 0.87
C VAL A 160 2.69 10.37 1.41
N MET A 161 3.09 9.19 0.90
CA MET A 161 4.36 8.58 1.29
C MET A 161 5.59 9.32 0.76
N VAL A 162 5.52 9.92 -0.42
CA VAL A 162 6.57 10.80 -0.92
C VAL A 162 6.81 11.97 0.05
N PHE A 163 5.74 12.62 0.49
CA PHE A 163 5.83 13.71 1.47
C PHE A 163 6.36 13.21 2.82
N ALA A 164 5.94 12.03 3.27
CA ALA A 164 6.48 11.41 4.49
C ALA A 164 8.00 11.22 4.44
N VAL A 165 8.52 10.76 3.29
CA VAL A 165 9.98 10.57 3.09
C VAL A 165 10.70 11.92 3.08
N TYR A 166 10.16 12.94 2.41
CA TYR A 166 10.76 14.27 2.42
C TYR A 166 10.74 14.89 3.82
N TYR A 167 9.64 14.78 4.54
CA TYR A 167 9.51 15.26 5.92
C TYR A 167 10.51 14.59 6.85
N SER A 168 10.75 13.28 6.69
CA SER A 168 11.72 12.53 7.49
C SER A 168 13.17 12.65 7.00
N SER A 169 13.46 13.53 6.05
CA SER A 169 14.78 13.67 5.42
C SER A 169 15.37 12.32 5.00
N ASN A 170 14.54 11.51 4.31
CA ASN A 170 14.86 10.15 3.87
C ASN A 170 15.19 9.19 5.03
N GLY A 171 14.56 9.38 6.18
CA GLY A 171 14.69 8.49 7.35
C GLY A 171 15.79 8.90 8.36
N HIS A 172 16.45 10.04 8.15
CA HIS A 172 17.35 10.61 9.18
C HIS A 172 16.57 11.06 10.43
N VAL A 173 15.29 11.38 10.28
CA VAL A 173 14.36 11.65 11.38
C VAL A 173 13.19 10.70 11.22
N LYS A 174 12.71 10.12 12.31
CA LYS A 174 11.53 9.24 12.25
C LYS A 174 10.30 10.02 11.82
N SER A 175 9.58 9.51 10.81
CA SER A 175 8.31 10.07 10.38
C SER A 175 7.19 9.73 11.35
N ASP A 176 6.23 10.62 11.53
CA ASP A 176 5.05 10.32 12.33
C ASP A 176 4.19 9.20 11.71
N ALA A 177 3.61 8.34 12.54
CA ALA A 177 2.71 7.27 12.10
C ALA A 177 1.49 7.79 11.34
N VAL A 178 1.12 9.05 11.52
CA VAL A 178 0.00 9.72 10.83
C VAL A 178 0.17 9.66 9.31
N TRP A 179 1.38 9.75 8.78
CA TRP A 179 1.64 9.64 7.34
C TRP A 179 1.23 8.26 6.79
N LEU A 180 1.62 7.18 7.48
CA LEU A 180 1.22 5.83 7.11
C LEU A 180 -0.29 5.64 7.23
N ILE A 181 -0.89 6.06 8.34
CA ILE A 181 -2.33 5.95 8.58
C ILE A 181 -3.10 6.68 7.48
N THR A 182 -2.66 7.90 7.11
CA THR A 182 -3.27 8.68 6.02
C THR A 182 -3.12 7.96 4.67
N SER A 183 -1.95 7.42 4.37
CA SER A 183 -1.72 6.66 3.14
C SER A 183 -2.63 5.43 3.07
N TYR A 184 -2.79 4.67 4.17
CA TYR A 184 -3.73 3.54 4.24
C TYR A 184 -5.18 3.99 4.08
N ALA A 185 -5.59 5.10 4.69
CA ALA A 185 -6.93 5.64 4.52
C ALA A 185 -7.23 5.99 3.05
N VAL A 186 -6.32 6.71 2.39
CA VAL A 186 -6.48 7.13 1.00
C VAL A 186 -6.50 5.92 0.04
N ILE A 187 -5.56 4.97 0.20
CA ILE A 187 -5.50 3.81 -0.69
C ILE A 187 -6.73 2.90 -0.51
N THR A 188 -7.29 2.80 0.71
CA THR A 188 -8.50 2.03 0.98
C THR A 188 -9.72 2.63 0.27
N ILE A 189 -9.85 3.96 0.22
CA ILE A 189 -10.90 4.61 -0.57
C ILE A 189 -10.76 4.24 -2.05
N GLY A 190 -9.53 4.26 -2.57
CA GLY A 190 -9.22 3.83 -3.94
C GLY A 190 -9.62 2.37 -4.19
N GLU A 191 -9.29 1.47 -3.28
CA GLU A 191 -9.65 0.06 -3.32
C GLU A 191 -11.18 -0.15 -3.35
N LEU A 192 -11.91 0.52 -2.48
CA LEU A 192 -13.37 0.43 -2.41
C LEU A 192 -14.06 0.95 -3.67
N CYS A 193 -13.46 1.90 -4.38
CA CYS A 193 -13.94 2.34 -5.69
C CYS A 193 -13.62 1.35 -6.81
N LEU A 194 -12.54 0.57 -6.69
CA LEU A 194 -12.04 -0.30 -7.76
C LEU A 194 -12.56 -1.73 -7.63
N SER A 195 -12.35 -2.37 -6.48
CA SER A 195 -12.52 -3.81 -6.33
C SER A 195 -13.97 -4.30 -6.53
N PRO A 196 -15.00 -3.71 -5.85
CA PRO A 196 -16.38 -4.15 -6.05
C PRO A 196 -16.89 -3.85 -7.45
N MET A 197 -16.49 -2.69 -8.01
CA MET A 197 -16.94 -2.24 -9.32
C MET A 197 -16.29 -3.04 -10.45
N GLY A 198 -15.01 -3.39 -10.30
CA GLY A 198 -14.29 -4.21 -11.26
C GLY A 198 -14.88 -5.60 -11.40
N LEU A 199 -15.14 -6.26 -10.28
CA LEU A 199 -15.75 -7.58 -10.28
C LEU A 199 -17.17 -7.56 -10.87
N SER A 200 -17.98 -6.55 -10.51
CA SER A 200 -19.32 -6.34 -11.09
C SER A 200 -19.25 -6.04 -12.59
N MET A 201 -18.24 -5.29 -13.04
CA MET A 201 -18.07 -4.98 -14.45
C MET A 201 -17.72 -6.23 -15.26
N VAL A 202 -16.78 -7.04 -14.79
CA VAL A 202 -16.39 -8.29 -15.45
C VAL A 202 -17.57 -9.24 -15.57
N SER A 203 -18.39 -9.38 -14.51
CA SER A 203 -19.58 -10.27 -14.54
C SER A 203 -20.67 -9.77 -15.48
N LYS A 204 -20.82 -8.45 -15.69
CA LYS A 204 -21.83 -7.87 -16.59
C LYS A 204 -21.41 -7.88 -18.05
N LEU A 205 -20.12 -7.69 -18.35
CA LEU A 205 -19.60 -7.68 -19.72
C LEU A 205 -19.42 -9.09 -20.29
N ALA A 206 -19.25 -10.09 -19.43
CA ALA A 206 -19.06 -11.46 -19.88
C ALA A 206 -20.38 -12.09 -20.34
N PRO A 207 -20.44 -12.66 -21.56
CA PRO A 207 -21.55 -13.52 -21.94
C PRO A 207 -21.70 -14.66 -20.91
N LEU A 208 -22.93 -15.06 -20.59
CA LEU A 208 -23.22 -16.09 -19.58
C LEU A 208 -22.35 -17.36 -19.73
N LYS A 209 -22.09 -17.77 -20.96
CA LYS A 209 -21.22 -18.90 -21.28
C LYS A 209 -19.77 -18.75 -20.79
N TYR A 210 -19.26 -17.53 -20.71
CA TYR A 210 -17.86 -17.22 -20.37
C TYR A 210 -17.70 -16.51 -19.02
N ALA A 211 -18.79 -16.27 -18.30
CA ALA A 211 -18.78 -15.51 -17.04
C ALA A 211 -17.79 -16.10 -16.03
N ALA A 212 -17.80 -17.43 -15.84
CA ALA A 212 -16.88 -18.11 -14.93
C ALA A 212 -15.40 -17.97 -15.36
N LEU A 213 -15.13 -18.04 -16.68
CA LEU A 213 -13.78 -17.88 -17.22
C LEU A 213 -13.27 -16.45 -16.99
N MET A 214 -14.12 -15.45 -17.21
CA MET A 214 -13.75 -14.04 -17.02
C MET A 214 -13.52 -13.71 -15.54
N MET A 215 -14.31 -14.29 -14.62
CA MET A 215 -14.09 -14.19 -13.19
C MET A 215 -12.78 -14.85 -12.77
N GLY A 216 -12.45 -16.01 -13.34
CA GLY A 216 -11.15 -16.67 -13.19
C GLY A 216 -10.00 -15.80 -13.70
N GLY A 217 -10.18 -15.15 -14.85
CA GLY A 217 -9.23 -14.17 -15.41
C GLY A 217 -8.97 -12.99 -14.48
N TRP A 218 -10.01 -12.45 -13.82
CA TRP A 218 -9.87 -11.40 -12.80
C TRP A 218 -9.01 -11.88 -11.62
N GLN A 219 -9.26 -13.08 -11.10
CA GLN A 219 -8.46 -13.65 -10.01
C GLN A 219 -7.01 -13.93 -10.43
N LEU A 220 -6.82 -14.37 -11.67
CA LEU A 220 -5.48 -14.54 -12.24
C LEU A 220 -4.73 -13.21 -12.33
N ALA A 221 -5.38 -12.14 -12.80
CA ALA A 221 -4.82 -10.80 -12.84
C ALA A 221 -4.42 -10.31 -11.44
N THR A 222 -5.27 -10.53 -10.44
CA THR A 222 -4.97 -10.23 -9.04
C THR A 222 -3.74 -11.00 -8.56
N SER A 223 -3.64 -12.29 -8.88
CA SER A 223 -2.50 -13.15 -8.49
C SER A 223 -1.19 -12.72 -9.15
N ILE A 224 -1.24 -12.33 -10.42
CA ILE A 224 -0.09 -11.78 -11.14
C ILE A 224 0.34 -10.45 -10.49
N GLY A 225 -0.60 -9.57 -10.18
CA GLY A 225 -0.36 -8.32 -9.48
C GLY A 225 0.33 -8.54 -8.13
N ASN A 226 -0.15 -9.49 -7.33
CA ASN A 226 0.46 -9.87 -6.05
C ASN A 226 1.93 -10.33 -6.22
N LYS A 227 2.21 -11.12 -7.24
CA LYS A 227 3.59 -11.56 -7.54
C LYS A 227 4.47 -10.40 -7.98
N LEU A 228 3.95 -9.50 -8.81
CA LEU A 228 4.66 -8.28 -9.22
C LEU A 228 4.92 -7.34 -8.05
N SER A 229 4.03 -7.26 -7.07
CA SER A 229 4.27 -6.51 -5.82
C SER A 229 5.55 -6.97 -5.12
N GLY A 230 5.78 -8.28 -5.03
CA GLY A 230 7.02 -8.82 -4.47
C GLY A 230 8.27 -8.46 -5.30
N VAL A 231 8.14 -8.39 -6.63
CA VAL A 231 9.23 -7.94 -7.52
C VAL A 231 9.51 -6.45 -7.33
N LEU A 232 8.46 -5.62 -7.25
CA LEU A 232 8.61 -4.18 -6.98
C LEU A 232 9.21 -3.92 -5.60
N ALA A 233 8.81 -4.71 -4.59
CA ALA A 233 9.34 -4.59 -3.23
C ALA A 233 10.86 -4.84 -3.14
N LYS A 234 11.43 -5.68 -4.02
CA LYS A 234 12.89 -5.85 -4.11
C LYS A 234 13.60 -4.56 -4.50
N ASN A 235 12.94 -3.70 -5.27
CA ASN A 235 13.50 -2.40 -5.64
C ASN A 235 13.58 -1.43 -4.45
N TRP A 236 12.90 -1.72 -3.33
CA TRP A 236 13.05 -0.95 -2.10
C TRP A 236 14.51 -0.81 -1.69
N ASP A 237 15.26 -1.90 -1.76
CA ASP A 237 16.67 -1.90 -1.39
C ASP A 237 17.58 -1.24 -2.42
N VAL A 238 17.12 -1.07 -3.67
CA VAL A 238 17.90 -0.44 -4.75
C VAL A 238 17.92 1.08 -4.63
N PHE A 239 16.77 1.68 -4.23
CA PHE A 239 16.66 3.12 -4.13
C PHE A 239 17.29 3.64 -2.84
N THR A 240 18.32 4.44 -2.96
CA THR A 240 18.94 5.17 -1.83
C THR A 240 17.94 6.18 -1.26
N ASN A 241 17.29 6.94 -2.14
CA ASN A 241 16.21 7.85 -1.76
C ASN A 241 14.87 7.14 -1.87
N LYS A 242 14.21 6.90 -0.73
CA LYS A 242 12.92 6.18 -0.69
C LYS A 242 11.78 6.95 -1.35
N ALA A 243 11.89 8.27 -1.50
CA ALA A 243 10.91 9.05 -2.25
C ALA A 243 10.85 8.60 -3.72
N LEU A 244 11.97 8.24 -4.34
CA LEU A 244 11.98 7.75 -5.74
C LEU A 244 11.20 6.45 -5.91
N TYR A 245 11.22 5.58 -4.90
CA TYR A 245 10.42 4.37 -4.89
C TYR A 245 8.91 4.69 -4.91
N PHE A 246 8.47 5.62 -4.09
CA PHE A 246 7.06 6.04 -4.08
C PHE A 246 6.68 6.85 -5.33
N TRP A 247 7.60 7.63 -5.91
CA TRP A 247 7.39 8.27 -7.21
C TRP A 247 7.22 7.26 -8.34
N LEU A 248 7.98 6.16 -8.35
CA LEU A 248 7.80 5.07 -9.30
C LEU A 248 6.39 4.47 -9.18
N ASN A 249 5.93 4.21 -7.96
CA ASN A 249 4.59 3.68 -7.72
C ASN A 249 3.49 4.65 -8.17
N PHE A 250 3.67 5.94 -7.90
CA PHE A 250 2.79 7.00 -8.39
C PHE A 250 2.71 6.98 -9.91
N GLY A 251 3.86 6.95 -10.59
CA GLY A 251 3.93 6.92 -12.05
C GLY A 251 3.23 5.71 -12.66
N LEU A 252 3.39 4.53 -12.07
CA LEU A 252 2.73 3.30 -12.52
C LEU A 252 1.21 3.37 -12.35
N LEU A 253 0.70 3.88 -11.22
CA LEU A 253 -0.75 4.07 -11.02
C LEU A 253 -1.32 5.13 -11.95
N MET A 254 -0.62 6.24 -12.17
CA MET A 254 -1.03 7.26 -13.12
C MET A 254 -1.02 6.74 -14.56
N LEU A 255 -0.05 5.90 -14.93
CA LEU A 255 -0.04 5.21 -16.21
C LEU A 255 -1.29 4.34 -16.38
N ALA A 256 -1.61 3.51 -15.37
CA ALA A 256 -2.82 2.69 -15.36
C ALA A 256 -4.10 3.54 -15.46
N PHE A 257 -4.16 4.66 -14.74
CA PHE A 257 -5.25 5.63 -14.81
C PHE A 257 -5.40 6.20 -16.23
N PHE A 258 -4.33 6.67 -16.87
CA PHE A 258 -4.40 7.23 -18.23
C PHE A 258 -4.78 6.17 -19.27
N ILE A 259 -4.27 4.94 -19.17
CA ILE A 259 -4.69 3.82 -20.01
C ILE A 259 -6.21 3.63 -19.89
N LEU A 260 -6.74 3.61 -18.67
CA LEU A 260 -8.17 3.43 -18.45
C LEU A 260 -8.98 4.62 -18.98
N ILE A 261 -8.52 5.86 -18.81
CA ILE A 261 -9.20 7.05 -19.35
C ILE A 261 -9.34 6.98 -20.89
N VAL A 262 -8.28 6.55 -21.58
CA VAL A 262 -8.33 6.36 -23.04
C VAL A 262 -9.35 5.29 -23.42
N LEU A 263 -9.47 4.24 -22.61
CA LEU A 263 -10.40 3.14 -22.82
C LEU A 263 -11.84 3.48 -22.42
N LEU A 264 -12.06 4.47 -21.53
CA LEU A 264 -13.39 4.81 -21.00
C LEU A 264 -14.44 5.05 -22.09
N LYS A 265 -14.08 5.75 -23.16
CA LYS A 265 -15.01 6.02 -24.29
C LYS A 265 -15.50 4.73 -24.94
N LYS A 266 -14.63 3.73 -25.07
CA LYS A 266 -14.96 2.40 -25.65
C LYS A 266 -15.79 1.58 -24.68
N LEU A 267 -15.39 1.57 -23.40
CA LEU A 267 -16.07 0.82 -22.34
C LEU A 267 -17.47 1.38 -22.08
N ASN A 268 -17.63 2.70 -21.96
CA ASN A 268 -18.93 3.31 -21.72
C ASN A 268 -19.92 3.05 -22.87
N ARG A 269 -19.47 2.97 -24.14
CA ARG A 269 -20.33 2.59 -25.26
C ARG A 269 -20.84 1.14 -25.15
N ALA A 270 -20.02 0.23 -24.63
CA ALA A 270 -20.44 -1.16 -24.43
C ALA A 270 -21.52 -1.31 -23.33
N PHE A 271 -21.60 -0.36 -22.38
CA PHE A 271 -22.63 -0.35 -21.33
C PHE A 271 -23.93 0.36 -21.73
N THR A 272 -23.93 1.15 -22.80
CA THR A 272 -25.12 1.90 -23.26
C THR A 272 -25.88 1.18 -24.37
N THR A 273 -25.36 0.06 -24.86
CA THR A 273 -25.98 -0.73 -25.97
C THR A 273 -26.80 -1.92 -25.47
N ASP A 274 -26.94 -2.11 -24.15
CA ASP A 274 -27.84 -3.02 -23.47
C ASP A 274 -28.92 -2.25 -22.71
#